data_cccb7ea5430c7bda520b31f16ffe5eb9
#
_entry.id   cccb7ea5430c7bda520b31f16ffe5eb9
#
_cell.length_a   1.000
_cell.length_b   1.000
_cell.length_c   1.000
_cell.angle_alpha   90.00
_cell.angle_beta   90.00
_cell.angle_gamma   90.00
#
_symmetry.space_group_name_H-M   'P 1'
#
loop_
_entity.id
_entity.type
_entity.pdbx_description
1 polymer ?
#
loop_
_entity_poly.entity_id
_entity_poly.type
_entity_poly.pdbx_seq_one_letter_code
_entity_poly.pdbx_strand_id
1 'polypeptide(L)'
;MAAAVHYILLHRVAAGKAPGAFAAGQINEITCIGILFLIVLMAVYVFSFPKYRSEQVMLTYFGMFYVAVMLSYIYQTRLLAHGAFLVGLVFICSWGCDTCAYCVGMLIGKHKMAPKLSPKKSVEGGIGGIVGAALLGALYAAAINYFAPDVQASAFAYAFICAVGGMISQVGDLAASAIKRNHDIKDYGKLIPGHGVCWIGLTV
;
A
#
# COMPACT_ATOMS: atom_id res chain seq x y z
N MET A 1 18.81 0.48 -5.30
CA MET A 1 19.34 -0.55 -6.21
C MET A 1 18.47 -1.81 -6.21
N ALA A 2 18.22 -2.49 -5.11
CA ALA A 2 17.39 -3.70 -5.06
C ALA A 2 15.96 -3.51 -5.61
N ALA A 3 15.29 -2.40 -5.28
CA ALA A 3 13.97 -2.07 -5.82
C ALA A 3 13.97 -1.94 -7.35
N ALA A 4 15.00 -1.29 -7.93
CA ALA A 4 15.11 -1.16 -9.38
C ALA A 4 15.28 -2.52 -10.07
N VAL A 5 16.10 -3.41 -9.49
CA VAL A 5 16.26 -4.78 -9.98
C VAL A 5 14.94 -5.54 -9.93
N HIS A 6 14.20 -5.41 -8.83
CA HIS A 6 12.88 -6.02 -8.66
C HIS A 6 11.91 -5.58 -9.77
N TYR A 7 11.79 -4.28 -10.04
CA TYR A 7 10.91 -3.77 -11.11
C TYR A 7 11.34 -4.17 -12.52
N ILE A 8 12.65 -4.21 -12.79
CA ILE A 8 13.18 -4.67 -14.08
C ILE A 8 12.82 -6.14 -14.31
N LEU A 9 12.96 -6.99 -13.29
CA LEU A 9 12.61 -8.41 -13.38
C LEU A 9 11.11 -8.61 -13.54
N LEU A 10 10.28 -7.92 -12.77
CA LEU A 10 8.83 -7.94 -12.95
C LEU A 10 8.41 -7.55 -14.37
N HIS A 11 9.04 -6.53 -14.94
CA HIS A 11 8.75 -6.12 -16.32
C HIS A 11 9.14 -7.19 -17.33
N ARG A 12 10.26 -7.89 -17.13
CA ARG A 12 10.71 -9.00 -18.01
C ARG A 12 9.78 -10.20 -17.94
N VAL A 13 9.30 -10.54 -16.75
CA VAL A 13 8.31 -11.61 -16.55
C VAL A 13 7.00 -11.27 -17.24
N ALA A 14 6.50 -10.07 -17.03
CA ALA A 14 5.27 -9.58 -17.66
C ALA A 14 5.38 -9.55 -19.20
N ALA A 15 6.57 -9.29 -19.75
CA ALA A 15 6.84 -9.30 -21.19
C ALA A 15 7.04 -10.72 -21.78
N GLY A 16 6.89 -11.79 -20.98
CA GLY A 16 7.11 -13.18 -21.42
C GLY A 16 8.56 -13.50 -21.75
N LYS A 17 9.52 -12.66 -21.36
CA LYS A 17 10.96 -12.78 -21.66
C LYS A 17 11.76 -13.39 -20.52
N ALA A 18 11.11 -13.94 -19.50
CA ALA A 18 11.80 -14.61 -18.40
C ALA A 18 12.31 -15.99 -18.86
N PRO A 19 13.55 -16.36 -18.53
CA PRO A 19 14.03 -17.71 -18.80
C PRO A 19 13.15 -18.72 -18.05
N GLY A 20 12.67 -19.73 -18.78
CA GLY A 20 11.71 -20.75 -18.31
C GLY A 20 12.20 -21.65 -17.16
N ALA A 21 13.37 -21.37 -16.59
CA ALA A 21 13.91 -22.13 -15.46
C ALA A 21 13.15 -21.92 -14.13
N PHE A 22 12.44 -20.83 -13.99
CA PHE A 22 11.66 -20.53 -12.76
C PHE A 22 10.18 -20.96 -12.85
N ALA A 23 9.69 -21.33 -14.02
CA ALA A 23 8.30 -21.76 -14.19
C ALA A 23 8.02 -23.18 -13.62
N ALA A 24 9.04 -23.98 -13.37
CA ALA A 24 8.88 -25.37 -12.95
C ALA A 24 8.86 -25.58 -11.42
N GLY A 25 9.13 -24.58 -10.61
CA GLY A 25 9.25 -24.74 -9.16
C GLY A 25 8.73 -23.57 -8.36
N GLN A 26 7.49 -23.27 -8.36
CA GLN A 26 6.70 -22.56 -7.31
C GLN A 26 7.38 -21.49 -6.40
N ILE A 27 8.63 -21.11 -6.64
CA ILE A 27 9.27 -20.01 -5.92
C ILE A 27 9.00 -18.75 -6.72
N ASN A 28 8.13 -17.89 -6.19
CA ASN A 28 7.82 -16.60 -6.78
C ASN A 28 9.11 -15.77 -6.87
N GLU A 29 9.37 -15.12 -8.01
CA GLU A 29 10.56 -14.26 -8.22
C GLU A 29 10.71 -13.20 -7.13
N ILE A 30 9.60 -12.68 -6.59
CA ILE A 30 9.58 -11.76 -5.46
C ILE A 30 10.25 -12.38 -4.23
N THR A 31 9.96 -13.66 -3.97
CA THR A 31 10.57 -14.40 -2.85
C THR A 31 12.07 -14.59 -3.05
N CYS A 32 12.50 -14.95 -4.26
CA CYS A 32 13.92 -15.09 -4.58
C CYS A 32 14.69 -13.78 -4.40
N ILE A 33 14.13 -12.66 -4.88
CA ILE A 33 14.73 -11.33 -4.71
C ILE A 33 14.81 -10.95 -3.24
N GLY A 34 13.75 -11.24 -2.47
CA GLY A 34 13.71 -10.97 -1.03
C GLY A 34 14.80 -11.77 -0.28
N ILE A 35 14.96 -13.06 -0.59
CA ILE A 35 15.99 -13.92 0.01
C ILE A 35 17.39 -13.44 -0.40
N LEU A 36 17.61 -13.19 -1.68
CA LEU A 36 18.91 -12.71 -2.18
C LEU A 36 19.30 -11.37 -1.53
N PHE A 37 18.33 -10.44 -1.42
CA PHE A 37 18.56 -9.17 -0.75
C PHE A 37 18.90 -9.35 0.73
N LEU A 38 18.23 -10.27 1.43
CA LEU A 38 18.53 -10.61 2.82
C LEU A 38 19.95 -11.13 2.96
N ILE A 39 20.37 -12.07 2.08
CA ILE A 39 21.73 -12.63 2.10
C ILE A 39 22.78 -11.54 1.88
N VAL A 40 22.59 -10.67 0.89
CA VAL A 40 23.51 -9.54 0.62
C VAL A 40 23.56 -8.58 1.79
N LEU A 41 22.40 -8.26 2.38
CA LEU A 41 22.32 -7.37 3.52
C LEU A 41 23.05 -7.95 4.75
N MET A 42 22.89 -9.25 5.02
CA MET A 42 23.58 -9.93 6.10
C MET A 42 25.10 -10.03 5.83
N ALA A 43 25.52 -10.25 4.59
CA ALA A 43 26.93 -10.20 4.24
C ALA A 43 27.52 -8.82 4.49
N VAL A 44 26.87 -7.75 4.06
CA VAL A 44 27.30 -6.37 4.33
C VAL A 44 27.38 -6.10 5.83
N TYR A 45 26.42 -6.58 6.62
CA TYR A 45 26.41 -6.43 8.07
C TYR A 45 27.64 -7.12 8.72
N VAL A 46 27.91 -8.35 8.34
CA VAL A 46 29.04 -9.14 8.88
C VAL A 46 30.39 -8.52 8.51
N PHE A 47 30.59 -8.20 7.22
CA PHE A 47 31.87 -7.65 6.76
C PHE A 47 32.12 -6.20 7.18
N SER A 48 31.09 -5.48 7.57
CA SER A 48 31.20 -4.09 8.04
C SER A 48 31.09 -3.97 9.56
N PHE A 49 31.09 -5.07 10.30
CA PHE A 49 31.02 -5.04 11.78
C PHE A 49 32.23 -4.31 12.39
N PRO A 50 32.07 -3.46 13.44
CA PRO A 50 30.85 -3.10 14.16
C PRO A 50 30.15 -1.81 13.65
N LYS A 51 30.37 -1.41 12.41
CA LYS A 51 29.90 -0.13 11.83
C LYS A 51 28.37 0.01 11.83
N TYR A 52 27.65 -1.08 11.55
CA TYR A 52 26.19 -1.08 11.48
C TYR A 52 25.57 -1.86 12.66
N ARG A 53 24.41 -1.37 13.14
CA ARG A 53 23.64 -2.05 14.19
C ARG A 53 22.59 -2.97 13.55
N SER A 54 22.24 -4.04 14.26
CA SER A 54 21.22 -5.00 13.80
C SER A 54 19.86 -4.35 13.50
N GLU A 55 19.47 -3.34 14.28
CA GLU A 55 18.24 -2.56 14.06
C GLU A 55 18.22 -1.88 12.69
N GLN A 56 19.34 -1.34 12.23
CA GLN A 56 19.46 -0.69 10.92
C GLN A 56 19.29 -1.70 9.78
N VAL A 57 19.82 -2.91 9.96
CA VAL A 57 19.69 -4.00 9.00
C VAL A 57 18.23 -4.43 8.88
N MET A 58 17.55 -4.64 10.02
CA MET A 58 16.13 -5.00 10.06
C MET A 58 15.25 -3.91 9.42
N LEU A 59 15.49 -2.64 9.75
CA LEU A 59 14.76 -1.52 9.16
C LEU A 59 14.97 -1.41 7.65
N THR A 60 16.19 -1.67 7.17
CA THR A 60 16.50 -1.63 5.73
C THR A 60 15.76 -2.74 4.99
N TYR A 61 15.75 -3.96 5.54
CA TYR A 61 15.00 -5.08 4.96
C TYR A 61 13.50 -4.84 4.97
N PHE A 62 12.96 -4.40 6.10
CA PHE A 62 11.55 -4.04 6.24
C PHE A 62 11.15 -2.93 5.25
N GLY A 63 11.95 -1.86 5.15
CA GLY A 63 11.67 -0.76 4.23
C GLY A 63 11.65 -1.19 2.76
N MET A 64 12.57 -2.06 2.34
CA MET A 64 12.52 -2.63 0.99
C MET A 64 11.24 -3.44 0.77
N PHE A 65 10.90 -4.32 1.71
CA PHE A 65 9.74 -5.18 1.58
C PHE A 65 8.44 -4.36 1.60
N TYR A 66 8.31 -3.47 2.56
CA TYR A 66 7.11 -2.64 2.75
C TYR A 66 6.88 -1.67 1.58
N VAL A 67 7.94 -1.03 1.07
CA VAL A 67 7.79 -0.05 0.00
C VAL A 67 7.85 -0.71 -1.38
N ALA A 68 8.93 -1.43 -1.70
CA ALA A 68 9.15 -1.91 -3.05
C ALA A 68 8.20 -3.05 -3.43
N VAL A 69 7.99 -4.02 -2.53
CA VAL A 69 7.13 -5.17 -2.82
C VAL A 69 5.67 -4.74 -2.83
N MET A 70 5.21 -3.97 -1.84
CA MET A 70 3.81 -3.54 -1.79
C MET A 70 3.43 -2.67 -2.99
N LEU A 71 4.27 -1.69 -3.38
CA LEU A 71 4.02 -0.89 -4.58
C LEU A 71 4.06 -1.72 -5.87
N SER A 72 4.83 -2.80 -5.92
CA SER A 72 4.88 -3.66 -7.10
C SER A 72 3.54 -4.35 -7.39
N TYR A 73 2.70 -4.57 -6.39
CA TYR A 73 1.37 -5.13 -6.60
C TYR A 73 0.45 -4.19 -7.39
N ILE A 74 0.61 -2.87 -7.29
CA ILE A 74 -0.10 -1.90 -8.14
C ILE A 74 0.27 -2.13 -9.60
N TYR A 75 1.57 -2.30 -9.89
CA TYR A 75 2.04 -2.61 -11.23
C TYR A 75 1.50 -3.96 -11.73
N GLN A 76 1.53 -5.00 -10.91
CA GLN A 76 1.00 -6.33 -11.25
C GLN A 76 -0.52 -6.26 -11.52
N THR A 77 -1.27 -5.54 -10.68
CA THR A 77 -2.71 -5.31 -10.90
C THR A 77 -2.97 -4.62 -12.25
N ARG A 78 -2.11 -3.66 -12.64
CA ARG A 78 -2.23 -2.96 -13.93
C ARG A 78 -2.06 -3.89 -15.13
N LEU A 79 -1.32 -4.99 -15.00
CA LEU A 79 -1.07 -5.98 -16.06
C LEU A 79 -2.22 -6.99 -16.23
N LEU A 80 -3.15 -7.07 -15.30
CA LEU A 80 -4.32 -7.95 -15.41
C LEU A 80 -5.28 -7.47 -16.53
N ALA A 81 -6.13 -8.37 -17.00
CA ALA A 81 -7.23 -8.01 -17.89
C ALA A 81 -8.06 -6.90 -17.20
N HIS A 82 -8.31 -5.81 -17.93
CA HIS A 82 -8.97 -4.61 -17.40
C HIS A 82 -8.26 -3.95 -16.19
N GLY A 83 -6.96 -4.20 -16.01
CA GLY A 83 -6.16 -3.75 -14.86
C GLY A 83 -6.18 -2.22 -14.63
N ALA A 84 -6.45 -1.42 -15.66
CA ALA A 84 -6.63 0.03 -15.49
C ALA A 84 -7.77 0.37 -14.53
N PHE A 85 -8.89 -0.33 -14.64
CA PHE A 85 -10.04 -0.15 -13.75
C PHE A 85 -9.77 -0.72 -12.35
N LEU A 86 -9.03 -1.83 -12.26
CA LEU A 86 -8.68 -2.43 -10.98
C LEU A 86 -7.72 -1.53 -10.17
N VAL A 87 -6.77 -0.86 -10.83
CA VAL A 87 -5.90 0.12 -10.16
C VAL A 87 -6.70 1.29 -9.59
N GLY A 88 -7.78 1.70 -10.25
CA GLY A 88 -8.68 2.72 -9.72
C GLY A 88 -9.26 2.38 -8.34
N LEU A 89 -9.51 1.08 -8.06
CA LEU A 89 -9.96 0.63 -6.75
C LEU A 89 -8.95 0.91 -5.64
N VAL A 90 -7.65 0.78 -5.91
CA VAL A 90 -6.59 1.06 -4.92
C VAL A 90 -6.69 2.51 -4.43
N PHE A 91 -6.91 3.44 -5.36
CA PHE A 91 -7.09 4.85 -5.00
C PHE A 91 -8.39 5.10 -4.24
N ILE A 92 -9.49 4.45 -4.62
CA ILE A 92 -10.77 4.54 -3.90
C ILE A 92 -10.65 3.96 -2.50
N CYS A 93 -9.97 2.82 -2.32
CA CYS A 93 -9.73 2.21 -1.02
C CYS A 93 -8.94 3.13 -0.07
N SER A 94 -7.94 3.83 -0.59
CA SER A 94 -7.09 4.71 0.22
C SER A 94 -7.71 6.11 0.35
N TRP A 95 -7.71 6.88 -0.73
CA TRP A 95 -8.14 8.28 -0.70
C TRP A 95 -9.64 8.45 -0.49
N GLY A 96 -10.45 7.58 -1.09
CA GLY A 96 -11.90 7.58 -0.89
C GLY A 96 -12.25 7.31 0.56
N CYS A 97 -11.61 6.30 1.17
CA CYS A 97 -11.79 5.99 2.58
C CYS A 97 -11.38 7.14 3.49
N ASP A 98 -10.21 7.74 3.27
CA ASP A 98 -9.71 8.85 4.09
C ASP A 98 -10.60 10.09 3.98
N THR A 99 -11.06 10.41 2.77
CA THR A 99 -11.97 11.54 2.54
C THR A 99 -13.31 11.34 3.26
N CYS A 100 -13.93 10.16 3.10
CA CYS A 100 -15.18 9.82 3.77
C CYS A 100 -14.99 9.77 5.30
N ALA A 101 -13.89 9.21 5.79
CA ALA A 101 -13.56 9.16 7.21
C ALA A 101 -13.39 10.57 7.79
N TYR A 102 -12.76 11.47 7.06
CA TYR A 102 -12.61 12.86 7.48
C TYR A 102 -13.97 13.59 7.53
N CYS A 103 -14.79 13.47 6.48
CA CYS A 103 -16.11 14.11 6.43
C CYS A 103 -17.01 13.61 7.55
N VAL A 104 -17.15 12.29 7.73
CA VAL A 104 -17.98 11.71 8.78
C VAL A 104 -17.42 12.04 10.17
N GLY A 105 -16.10 11.95 10.34
CA GLY A 105 -15.44 12.26 11.61
C GLY A 105 -15.62 13.73 12.02
N MET A 106 -15.70 14.65 11.06
CA MET A 106 -15.94 16.06 11.30
C MET A 106 -17.41 16.34 11.68
N LEU A 107 -18.35 15.60 11.06
CA LEU A 107 -19.80 15.82 11.29
C LEU A 107 -20.30 15.18 12.59
N ILE A 108 -19.90 13.94 12.87
CA ILE A 108 -20.44 13.13 13.98
C ILE A 108 -19.39 12.50 14.88
N GLY A 109 -18.09 12.75 14.65
CA GLY A 109 -17.00 12.13 15.41
C GLY A 109 -16.96 12.58 16.87
N LYS A 110 -17.26 11.68 17.80
CA LYS A 110 -17.25 11.92 19.26
C LYS A 110 -16.13 11.14 19.95
N HIS A 111 -15.92 9.91 19.56
CA HIS A 111 -14.98 9.01 20.21
C HIS A 111 -13.63 8.98 19.44
N LYS A 112 -12.53 9.23 20.16
CA LYS A 112 -11.19 9.19 19.55
C LYS A 112 -10.75 7.75 19.32
N MET A 113 -10.31 7.42 18.09
CA MET A 113 -9.85 6.08 17.73
C MET A 113 -8.49 5.76 18.35
N ALA A 114 -7.54 6.67 18.24
CA ALA A 114 -6.16 6.48 18.71
C ALA A 114 -5.59 7.80 19.27
N PRO A 115 -5.94 8.21 20.50
CA PRO A 115 -5.56 9.53 21.05
C PRO A 115 -4.06 9.80 21.07
N LYS A 116 -3.26 8.76 21.33
CA LYS A 116 -1.78 8.86 21.39
C LYS A 116 -1.13 8.91 20.00
N LEU A 117 -1.69 8.27 18.99
CA LEU A 117 -1.11 8.16 17.66
C LEU A 117 -1.63 9.26 16.73
N SER A 118 -2.94 9.40 16.66
CA SER A 118 -3.63 10.36 15.80
C SER A 118 -4.85 10.94 16.52
N PRO A 119 -4.70 12.07 17.24
CA PRO A 119 -5.77 12.65 18.05
C PRO A 119 -6.94 13.21 17.21
N LYS A 120 -6.77 13.34 15.90
CA LYS A 120 -7.81 13.83 15.00
C LYS A 120 -8.76 12.74 14.50
N LYS A 121 -8.34 11.46 14.52
CA LYS A 121 -9.17 10.35 14.03
C LYS A 121 -10.21 9.92 15.07
N SER A 122 -11.46 9.74 14.60
CA SER A 122 -12.59 9.25 15.40
C SER A 122 -13.03 7.87 14.93
N VAL A 123 -13.63 7.10 15.83
CA VAL A 123 -14.17 5.76 15.54
C VAL A 123 -15.31 5.86 14.53
N GLU A 124 -16.20 6.84 14.72
CA GLU A 124 -17.31 7.10 13.80
C GLU A 124 -16.80 7.47 12.40
N GLY A 125 -15.74 8.29 12.34
CA GLY A 125 -15.06 8.60 11.10
C GLY A 125 -14.48 7.36 10.44
N GLY A 126 -13.86 6.46 11.21
CA GLY A 126 -13.33 5.20 10.70
C GLY A 126 -14.39 4.31 10.06
N ILE A 127 -15.50 4.10 10.76
CA ILE A 127 -16.65 3.33 10.22
C ILE A 127 -17.22 4.03 8.98
N GLY A 128 -17.41 5.35 9.06
CA GLY A 128 -17.90 6.15 7.93
C GLY A 128 -16.98 6.09 6.71
N GLY A 129 -15.66 6.02 6.93
CA GLY A 129 -14.68 5.82 5.85
C GLY A 129 -14.84 4.48 5.14
N ILE A 130 -14.99 3.39 5.90
CA ILE A 130 -15.19 2.04 5.34
C ILE A 130 -16.49 1.96 4.53
N VAL A 131 -17.60 2.45 5.10
CA VAL A 131 -18.90 2.47 4.43
C VAL A 131 -18.86 3.38 3.19
N GLY A 132 -18.23 4.56 3.32
CA GLY A 132 -18.05 5.49 2.20
C GLY A 132 -17.20 4.91 1.07
N ALA A 133 -16.10 4.23 1.40
CA ALA A 133 -15.28 3.53 0.41
C ALA A 133 -16.07 2.42 -0.31
N ALA A 134 -16.88 1.64 0.42
CA ALA A 134 -17.75 0.63 -0.18
C ALA A 134 -18.76 1.24 -1.15
N LEU A 135 -19.41 2.33 -0.78
CA LEU A 135 -20.35 3.04 -1.66
C LEU A 135 -19.65 3.60 -2.90
N LEU A 136 -18.49 4.22 -2.73
CA LEU A 136 -17.69 4.74 -3.86
C LEU A 136 -17.25 3.60 -4.78
N GLY A 137 -16.89 2.43 -4.25
CA GLY A 137 -16.56 1.24 -5.03
C GLY A 137 -17.75 0.72 -5.85
N ALA A 138 -18.94 0.69 -5.26
CA ALA A 138 -20.18 0.32 -5.96
C ALA A 138 -20.53 1.31 -7.08
N LEU A 139 -20.42 2.62 -6.80
CA LEU A 139 -20.64 3.68 -7.79
C LEU A 139 -19.62 3.60 -8.93
N TYR A 140 -18.37 3.31 -8.60
CA TYR A 140 -17.32 3.13 -9.59
C TYR A 140 -17.59 1.93 -10.49
N ALA A 141 -18.05 0.80 -9.96
CA ALA A 141 -18.48 -0.35 -10.77
C ALA A 141 -19.65 0.00 -11.69
N ALA A 142 -20.65 0.76 -11.20
CA ALA A 142 -21.76 1.24 -12.02
C ALA A 142 -21.28 2.16 -13.15
N ALA A 143 -20.33 3.06 -12.87
CA ALA A 143 -19.72 3.91 -13.89
C ALA A 143 -18.95 3.10 -14.94
N ILE A 144 -18.17 2.09 -14.53
CA ILE A 144 -17.47 1.20 -15.46
C ILE A 144 -18.47 0.50 -16.39
N ASN A 145 -19.53 -0.07 -15.83
CA ASN A 145 -20.55 -0.77 -16.64
C ASN A 145 -21.26 0.16 -17.62
N TYR A 146 -21.36 1.46 -17.29
CA TYR A 146 -21.95 2.46 -18.20
C TYR A 146 -20.99 2.84 -19.34
N PHE A 147 -19.69 3.08 -19.03
CA PHE A 147 -18.73 3.55 -20.01
C PHE A 147 -17.98 2.41 -20.74
N ALA A 148 -17.88 1.23 -20.13
CA ALA A 148 -17.18 0.06 -20.65
C ALA A 148 -17.98 -1.22 -20.35
N PRO A 149 -19.10 -1.46 -21.06
CA PRO A 149 -20.00 -2.60 -20.81
C PRO A 149 -19.31 -3.97 -20.90
N ASP A 150 -18.23 -4.06 -21.64
CA ASP A 150 -17.46 -5.29 -21.83
C ASP A 150 -16.78 -5.79 -20.54
N VAL A 151 -16.59 -4.92 -19.55
CA VAL A 151 -15.87 -5.24 -18.29
C VAL A 151 -16.75 -6.00 -17.29
N GLN A 152 -18.07 -5.82 -17.34
CA GLN A 152 -19.06 -6.44 -16.46
C GLN A 152 -18.66 -6.37 -14.96
N ALA A 153 -18.36 -5.18 -14.45
CA ALA A 153 -17.92 -4.97 -13.09
C ALA A 153 -19.05 -5.27 -12.06
N SER A 154 -18.83 -6.22 -11.17
CA SER A 154 -19.79 -6.54 -10.11
C SER A 154 -19.75 -5.45 -9.03
N ALA A 155 -20.85 -4.71 -8.84
CA ALA A 155 -20.96 -3.66 -7.83
C ALA A 155 -20.71 -4.19 -6.42
N PHE A 156 -21.20 -5.40 -6.11
CA PHE A 156 -20.97 -6.03 -4.81
C PHE A 156 -19.49 -6.37 -4.58
N ALA A 157 -18.82 -6.96 -5.59
CA ALA A 157 -17.41 -7.30 -5.46
C ALA A 157 -16.53 -6.05 -5.27
N TYR A 158 -16.80 -4.99 -6.02
CA TYR A 158 -16.08 -3.72 -5.92
C TYR A 158 -16.34 -3.02 -4.58
N ALA A 159 -17.58 -3.02 -4.10
CA ALA A 159 -17.92 -2.51 -2.77
C ALA A 159 -17.19 -3.28 -1.67
N PHE A 160 -17.18 -4.61 -1.74
CA PHE A 160 -16.52 -5.46 -0.76
C PHE A 160 -14.99 -5.26 -0.75
N ILE A 161 -14.37 -5.22 -1.93
CA ILE A 161 -12.93 -4.94 -2.06
C ILE A 161 -12.60 -3.56 -1.47
N CYS A 162 -13.40 -2.53 -1.76
CA CYS A 162 -13.19 -1.19 -1.22
C CYS A 162 -13.41 -1.11 0.30
N ALA A 163 -14.36 -1.86 0.85
CA ALA A 163 -14.56 -1.93 2.30
C ALA A 163 -13.35 -2.55 3.00
N VAL A 164 -12.90 -3.72 2.53
CA VAL A 164 -11.73 -4.41 3.09
C VAL A 164 -10.45 -3.60 2.89
N GLY A 165 -10.24 -3.08 1.68
CA GLY A 165 -9.10 -2.22 1.37
C GLY A 165 -9.07 -0.95 2.22
N GLY A 166 -10.23 -0.33 2.45
CA GLY A 166 -10.36 0.83 3.35
C GLY A 166 -10.01 0.51 4.80
N MET A 167 -10.39 -0.67 5.31
CA MET A 167 -9.96 -1.12 6.64
C MET A 167 -8.44 -1.26 6.73
N ILE A 168 -7.83 -1.92 5.75
CA ILE A 168 -6.37 -2.13 5.69
C ILE A 168 -5.67 -0.77 5.59
N SER A 169 -6.16 0.14 4.75
CA SER A 169 -5.63 1.50 4.60
C SER A 169 -5.61 2.26 5.92
N GLN A 170 -6.69 2.22 6.70
CA GLN A 170 -6.74 2.89 8.00
C GLN A 170 -5.73 2.32 9.00
N VAL A 171 -5.55 0.98 9.02
CA VAL A 171 -4.54 0.33 9.86
C VAL A 171 -3.13 0.76 9.41
N GLY A 172 -2.87 0.80 8.10
CA GLY A 172 -1.60 1.24 7.53
C GLY A 172 -1.24 2.69 7.93
N ASP A 173 -2.20 3.59 7.88
CA ASP A 173 -1.98 4.99 8.29
C ASP A 173 -1.74 5.13 9.81
N LEU A 174 -2.42 4.33 10.63
CA LEU A 174 -2.15 4.28 12.07
C LEU A 174 -0.75 3.70 12.36
N ALA A 175 -0.34 2.65 11.63
CA ALA A 175 1.00 2.07 11.74
C ALA A 175 2.09 3.07 11.34
N ALA A 176 1.93 3.78 10.23
CA ALA A 176 2.84 4.84 9.82
C ALA A 176 2.90 5.99 10.84
N SER A 177 1.77 6.30 11.48
CA SER A 177 1.71 7.28 12.57
C SER A 177 2.45 6.80 13.82
N ALA A 178 2.35 5.50 14.16
CA ALA A 178 3.08 4.89 15.26
C ALA A 178 4.60 4.95 15.04
N ILE A 179 5.06 4.62 13.84
CA ILE A 179 6.49 4.72 13.48
C ILE A 179 6.99 6.16 13.65
N LYS A 180 6.22 7.17 13.20
CA LYS A 180 6.58 8.57 13.40
C LYS A 180 6.73 8.92 14.89
N ARG A 181 5.79 8.50 15.73
CA ARG A 181 5.84 8.80 17.17
C ARG A 181 7.00 8.10 17.88
N ASN A 182 7.36 6.88 17.47
CA ASN A 182 8.52 6.18 18.03
C ASN A 182 9.85 6.88 17.73
N HIS A 183 9.91 7.70 16.69
CA HIS A 183 11.10 8.49 16.33
C HIS A 183 10.97 9.98 16.71
N ASP A 184 9.96 10.36 17.50
CA ASP A 184 9.68 11.74 17.92
C ASP A 184 9.54 12.73 16.75
N ILE A 185 9.16 12.22 15.57
CA ILE A 185 8.88 13.04 14.39
C ILE A 185 7.37 13.14 14.12
N LYS A 186 6.97 14.26 13.56
CA LYS A 186 5.57 14.48 13.16
C LYS A 186 5.35 14.21 11.68
N ASP A 187 6.29 14.64 10.84
CA ASP A 187 6.23 14.55 9.40
C ASP A 187 7.52 13.95 8.84
N TYR A 188 7.42 13.12 7.78
CA TYR A 188 8.58 12.46 7.17
C TYR A 188 9.47 13.40 6.35
N GLY A 189 8.98 14.55 5.94
CA GLY A 189 9.73 15.50 5.14
C GLY A 189 9.21 16.92 5.24
N LYS A 190 10.08 17.87 4.92
CA LYS A 190 9.79 19.31 4.89
C LYS A 190 9.92 19.89 3.48
N LEU A 191 10.06 19.04 2.46
CA LEU A 191 10.39 19.46 1.09
C LEU A 191 9.27 20.29 0.46
N ILE A 192 8.01 19.97 0.80
CA ILE A 192 6.82 20.69 0.31
C ILE A 192 6.02 21.15 1.53
N PRO A 193 5.88 22.46 1.77
CA PRO A 193 5.10 22.99 2.87
C PRO A 193 3.64 22.49 2.81
N GLY A 194 3.14 21.92 3.91
CA GLY A 194 1.79 21.39 4.01
C GLY A 194 1.57 19.96 3.46
N HIS A 195 2.54 19.35 2.79
CA HIS A 195 2.43 18.03 2.17
C HIS A 195 3.29 16.95 2.82
N GLY A 196 3.62 17.08 4.09
CA GLY A 196 4.32 16.02 4.86
C GLY A 196 3.59 14.67 4.91
N VAL A 197 2.41 14.60 4.33
CA VAL A 197 1.49 13.44 4.31
C VAL A 197 1.47 12.74 2.95
N CYS A 198 2.08 13.29 1.91
CA CYS A 198 1.95 12.77 0.54
C CYS A 198 2.54 11.36 0.33
N TRP A 199 3.37 10.87 1.26
CA TRP A 199 3.96 9.53 1.20
C TRP A 199 3.03 8.41 1.72
N ILE A 200 2.06 8.74 2.55
CA ILE A 200 1.24 7.74 3.25
C ILE A 200 0.11 7.22 2.37
N GLY A 201 -0.41 8.04 1.47
CA GLY A 201 -1.48 7.65 0.55
C GLY A 201 -1.07 6.63 -0.53
N LEU A 202 0.24 6.39 -0.72
CA LEU A 202 0.78 5.45 -1.71
C LEU A 202 1.33 4.15 -1.11
N THR A 203 1.33 4.01 0.22
CA THR A 203 1.93 2.86 0.94
C THR A 203 0.90 1.87 1.47
N VAL A 204 -0.28 1.81 0.88
CA VAL A 204 -1.30 0.79 1.19
C VAL A 204 -1.39 -0.24 0.09
#